data_600555b94541cb1ffee2d4c93dae3e6a
#
_entry.id   600555b94541cb1ffee2d4c93dae3e6a
#
_cell.length_a   1.000
_cell.length_b   1.000
_cell.length_c   1.000
_cell.angle_alpha   90.00
_cell.angle_beta   90.00
_cell.angle_gamma   90.00
#
_symmetry.space_group_name_H-M   'P 1'
#
loop_
_entity.id
_entity.type
_entity.pdbx_description
1 polymer ?
#
loop_
_entity_poly.entity_id
_entity_poly.type
_entity_poly.pdbx_seq_one_letter_code
_entity_poly.pdbx_strand_id
1 'polypeptide(L)'
;AHLLRTTAANGTQQEYRYYAGSDRTAFTYIGGTASIDYVYTRAQLTDLIRKAFPQAADADGQNVNPFWQHYLLGYDTFGNMTRVQVCASSAEREGYTTPITLASYTYEGNVNNGRLATMTYGNGDSVSYTYDAFDRQRTAAYNDGTTYHYDYSSDNDLTRQYATDGDGKVTEQYSYQYDSLGRLIHSRQSTADGALIQLTQHMYDNANRMTSQTWQFGTGLYRQQYTYTGQNSDGKQVDGTISAITTTIPNQLDVTSKYEYNDLRQLEKKTVTVPNQNRGTTTVYTRGYTYAVIAEDKDCNRVGTRLASTAYTFGSSSRSFDYTYDAAGNIQTVTTGGTYSDNPTTAELSAPYCFTGNWDSPVPASDIFRANGYSYYLWPNNSITQYRCGDLKMTTAAEGGQVRFGDYAME
;
A
#
# COMPACT_ATOMS: atom_id res chain seq x y z
N ALA A 1 18.07 -20.13 13.62
CA ALA A 1 18.30 -20.46 12.20
C ALA A 1 18.26 -19.16 11.40
N HIS A 2 19.25 -18.94 10.53
CA HIS A 2 19.33 -17.74 9.70
C HIS A 2 18.81 -18.04 8.31
N LEU A 3 18.10 -17.11 7.70
CA LEU A 3 17.71 -17.19 6.30
C LEU A 3 18.94 -16.94 5.42
N LEU A 4 19.43 -17.96 4.73
CA LEU A 4 20.64 -17.85 3.91
C LEU A 4 20.37 -17.52 2.45
N ARG A 5 19.21 -17.91 1.94
CA ARG A 5 18.85 -17.68 0.53
C ARG A 5 17.35 -17.68 0.34
N THR A 6 16.89 -16.79 -0.53
CA THR A 6 15.58 -16.88 -1.17
C THR A 6 15.76 -17.03 -2.66
N THR A 7 14.91 -17.81 -3.30
CA THR A 7 14.89 -17.94 -4.76
C THR A 7 13.51 -17.54 -5.24
N ALA A 8 13.44 -16.51 -6.03
CA ALA A 8 12.21 -16.13 -6.73
C ALA A 8 11.97 -17.12 -7.88
N ALA A 9 10.76 -17.19 -8.36
CA ALA A 9 10.39 -18.16 -9.37
C ALA A 9 10.96 -17.89 -10.77
N ASN A 10 11.33 -16.66 -11.05
CA ASN A 10 12.10 -16.32 -12.23
C ASN A 10 13.58 -16.75 -12.13
N GLY A 11 13.95 -17.50 -11.07
CA GLY A 11 15.31 -17.93 -10.83
C GLY A 11 16.21 -16.91 -10.16
N THR A 12 15.74 -15.67 -9.94
CA THR A 12 16.52 -14.65 -9.22
C THR A 12 16.75 -15.10 -7.77
N GLN A 13 18.00 -15.12 -7.37
CA GLN A 13 18.39 -15.51 -6.02
C GLN A 13 18.83 -14.29 -5.23
N GLN A 14 18.36 -14.21 -4.00
CA GLN A 14 18.85 -13.28 -2.99
C GLN A 14 19.52 -14.09 -1.89
N GLU A 15 20.81 -13.84 -1.67
CA GLU A 15 21.61 -14.49 -0.63
C GLU A 15 21.89 -13.53 0.50
N TYR A 16 21.91 -14.07 1.71
CA TYR A 16 22.21 -13.33 2.93
C TYR A 16 23.44 -13.96 3.58
N ARG A 17 24.37 -13.16 3.99
CA ARG A 17 25.50 -13.57 4.82
C ARG A 17 25.50 -12.76 6.10
N TYR A 18 25.92 -13.41 7.16
CA TYR A 18 25.90 -12.85 8.50
C TYR A 18 27.31 -12.80 9.07
N TYR A 19 27.56 -11.88 9.97
CA TYR A 19 28.79 -11.85 10.73
C TYR A 19 28.87 -13.10 11.62
N ALA A 20 30.05 -13.68 11.74
CA ALA A 20 30.26 -14.90 12.49
C ALA A 20 29.78 -14.77 13.94
N GLY A 21 28.95 -15.71 14.39
CA GLY A 21 28.38 -15.71 15.73
C GLY A 21 27.35 -14.63 16.03
N SER A 22 26.74 -14.05 15.01
CA SER A 22 25.82 -12.92 15.13
C SER A 22 24.62 -13.08 14.21
N ASP A 23 23.48 -12.49 14.59
CA ASP A 23 22.28 -12.38 13.74
C ASP A 23 22.36 -11.18 12.78
N ARG A 24 23.47 -10.45 12.76
CA ARG A 24 23.63 -9.26 11.93
C ARG A 24 24.00 -9.62 10.52
N THR A 25 23.25 -9.10 9.56
CA THR A 25 23.55 -9.26 8.14
C THR A 25 24.87 -8.56 7.80
N ALA A 26 25.79 -9.29 7.17
CA ALA A 26 27.04 -8.72 6.67
C ALA A 26 26.84 -8.15 5.28
N PHE A 27 26.19 -8.90 4.39
CA PHE A 27 25.81 -8.40 3.07
C PHE A 27 24.69 -9.21 2.44
N THR A 28 24.09 -8.62 1.40
CA THR A 28 23.03 -9.23 0.60
C THR A 28 23.45 -9.24 -0.86
N TYR A 29 23.29 -10.38 -1.54
CA TYR A 29 23.42 -10.51 -2.98
C TYR A 29 22.06 -10.61 -3.64
N ILE A 30 21.93 -10.01 -4.82
CA ILE A 30 20.78 -10.22 -5.72
C ILE A 30 21.31 -10.62 -7.07
N GLY A 31 20.84 -11.78 -7.60
CA GLY A 31 21.27 -12.30 -8.90
C GLY A 31 22.77 -12.63 -9.01
N GLY A 32 23.42 -12.99 -7.90
CA GLY A 32 24.85 -13.33 -7.87
C GLY A 32 25.80 -12.12 -7.84
N THR A 33 25.25 -10.90 -7.77
CA THR A 33 26.03 -9.67 -7.65
C THR A 33 25.82 -9.07 -6.27
N ALA A 34 26.90 -8.67 -5.58
CA ALA A 34 26.79 -7.99 -4.30
C ALA A 34 26.04 -6.68 -4.48
N SER A 35 24.98 -6.50 -3.73
CA SER A 35 24.14 -5.32 -3.82
C SER A 35 24.28 -4.39 -2.63
N ILE A 36 24.40 -4.93 -1.43
CA ILE A 36 24.46 -4.14 -0.20
C ILE A 36 25.40 -4.82 0.81
N ASP A 37 26.37 -4.07 1.32
CA ASP A 37 27.20 -4.43 2.46
C ASP A 37 26.78 -3.61 3.68
N TYR A 38 26.79 -4.26 4.83
CA TYR A 38 26.42 -3.66 6.11
C TYR A 38 27.65 -3.61 7.03
N VAL A 39 28.02 -2.43 7.45
CA VAL A 39 29.16 -2.21 8.34
C VAL A 39 28.69 -1.79 9.71
N TYR A 40 29.15 -2.50 10.73
CA TYR A 40 28.78 -2.24 12.12
C TYR A 40 30.01 -1.78 12.94
N THR A 41 29.78 -0.78 13.76
CA THR A 41 30.76 -0.32 14.76
C THR A 41 30.08 -0.35 16.14
N ARG A 42 30.67 -1.02 17.13
CA ARG A 42 30.12 -1.13 18.48
C ARG A 42 28.66 -1.60 18.51
N ALA A 43 28.32 -2.55 17.64
CA ALA A 43 26.98 -3.11 17.52
C ALA A 43 25.95 -2.24 16.76
N GLN A 44 26.32 -1.06 16.30
CA GLN A 44 25.46 -0.16 15.53
C GLN A 44 25.83 -0.22 14.04
N LEU A 45 24.82 -0.18 13.16
CA LEU A 45 25.04 -0.05 11.72
C LEU A 45 25.57 1.35 11.43
N THR A 46 26.81 1.45 10.97
CA THR A 46 27.46 2.74 10.72
C THR A 46 27.61 3.09 9.24
N ASP A 47 27.60 2.08 8.36
CA ASP A 47 27.65 2.30 6.93
C ASP A 47 26.85 1.20 6.22
N LEU A 48 26.08 1.60 5.23
CA LEU A 48 25.38 0.75 4.30
C LEU A 48 25.92 1.06 2.91
N ILE A 49 26.62 0.10 2.32
CA ILE A 49 27.34 0.27 1.07
C ILE A 49 26.56 -0.43 -0.05
N ARG A 50 26.14 0.32 -1.04
CA ARG A 50 25.49 -0.19 -2.24
C ARG A 50 26.42 -0.02 -3.44
N LYS A 51 26.75 -1.09 -4.14
CA LYS A 51 27.40 -1.00 -5.43
C LYS A 51 26.37 -0.56 -6.46
N ALA A 52 26.55 0.62 -7.01
CA ALA A 52 25.77 1.09 -8.13
C ALA A 52 26.37 0.55 -9.41
N PHE A 53 25.57 -0.14 -10.20
CA PHE A 53 25.99 -0.58 -11.53
C PHE A 53 25.98 0.60 -12.49
N PRO A 54 26.88 0.63 -13.48
CA PRO A 54 26.77 1.58 -14.55
C PRO A 54 25.38 1.41 -15.16
N GLN A 55 24.56 2.43 -15.09
CA GLN A 55 23.49 2.56 -16.05
C GLN A 55 24.10 2.67 -17.42
N ALA A 56 23.30 2.35 -18.45
CA ALA A 56 23.75 2.40 -19.85
C ALA A 56 24.72 3.55 -20.11
N ALA A 57 25.66 3.32 -21.04
CA ALA A 57 26.66 4.29 -21.48
C ALA A 57 26.12 5.74 -21.40
N ASP A 58 26.93 6.66 -20.95
CA ASP A 58 26.61 8.09 -20.97
C ASP A 58 26.27 8.56 -22.41
N ALA A 59 25.89 9.81 -22.57
CA ALA A 59 25.51 10.39 -23.85
C ALA A 59 26.60 10.26 -24.93
N ASP A 60 27.85 10.02 -24.53
CA ASP A 60 29.00 9.85 -25.41
C ASP A 60 29.33 8.36 -25.67
N GLY A 61 28.49 7.44 -25.20
CA GLY A 61 28.66 5.99 -25.39
C GLY A 61 29.77 5.37 -24.53
N GLN A 62 30.25 6.09 -23.51
CA GLN A 62 31.26 5.58 -22.60
C GLN A 62 30.61 4.82 -21.43
N ASN A 63 31.19 3.68 -21.05
CA ASN A 63 30.76 2.96 -19.86
C ASN A 63 31.10 3.77 -18.63
N VAL A 64 30.09 4.20 -17.90
CA VAL A 64 30.28 4.84 -16.59
C VAL A 64 30.87 3.80 -15.63
N ASN A 65 32.00 4.12 -15.02
CA ASN A 65 32.60 3.24 -14.04
C ASN A 65 31.63 2.99 -12.88
N PRO A 66 31.53 1.74 -12.38
CA PRO A 66 30.72 1.47 -11.21
C PRO A 66 31.21 2.30 -10.04
N PHE A 67 30.29 2.83 -9.25
CA PHE A 67 30.61 3.54 -8.03
C PHE A 67 29.90 2.88 -6.85
N TRP A 68 30.41 3.11 -5.64
CA TRP A 68 29.77 2.70 -4.41
C TRP A 68 29.02 3.89 -3.81
N GLN A 69 27.80 3.65 -3.42
CA GLN A 69 26.95 4.59 -2.69
C GLN A 69 26.95 4.20 -1.23
N HIS A 70 27.31 5.14 -0.37
CA HIS A 70 27.38 4.94 1.07
C HIS A 70 26.29 5.72 1.77
N TYR A 71 25.60 5.06 2.68
CA TYR A 71 24.73 5.70 3.66
C TYR A 71 25.43 5.63 5.01
N LEU A 72 25.97 6.76 5.45
CA LEU A 72 26.72 6.88 6.69
C LEU A 72 25.77 7.27 7.82
N LEU A 73 25.75 6.47 8.87
CA LEU A 73 24.87 6.62 10.02
C LEU A 73 25.71 7.03 11.24
N GLY A 74 25.41 8.18 11.80
CA GLY A 74 26.08 8.69 13.00
C GLY A 74 25.24 8.50 14.25
N TYR A 75 25.90 8.26 15.38
CA TYR A 75 25.26 8.04 16.66
C TYR A 75 25.95 8.86 17.77
N ASP A 76 25.18 9.18 18.81
CA ASP A 76 25.75 9.74 20.02
C ASP A 76 26.32 8.63 20.93
N THR A 77 26.85 9.02 22.08
CA THR A 77 27.45 8.09 23.05
C THR A 77 26.40 7.21 23.74
N PHE A 78 25.12 7.57 23.65
CA PHE A 78 23.98 6.83 24.20
C PHE A 78 23.35 5.88 23.18
N GLY A 79 23.79 5.93 21.93
CA GLY A 79 23.30 5.07 20.88
C GLY A 79 22.13 5.63 20.06
N ASN A 80 21.74 6.87 20.30
CA ASN A 80 20.73 7.55 19.50
C ASN A 80 21.32 7.97 18.14
N MET A 81 20.59 7.74 17.05
CA MET A 81 21.03 8.16 15.72
C MET A 81 21.02 9.68 15.60
N THR A 82 22.16 10.30 15.29
CA THR A 82 22.28 11.76 15.19
C THR A 82 22.31 12.28 13.75
N ARG A 83 22.62 11.42 12.78
CA ARG A 83 22.65 11.84 11.38
C ARG A 83 22.59 10.67 10.40
N VAL A 84 22.10 10.96 9.21
CA VAL A 84 22.16 10.12 8.02
C VAL A 84 22.78 10.96 6.90
N GLN A 85 23.83 10.45 6.31
CA GLN A 85 24.52 11.10 5.19
C GLN A 85 24.66 10.14 4.02
N VAL A 86 24.77 10.68 2.81
CA VAL A 86 25.07 9.91 1.61
C VAL A 86 26.32 10.46 0.93
N CYS A 87 27.16 9.56 0.44
CA CYS A 87 28.28 9.91 -0.43
C CYS A 87 28.52 8.80 -1.45
N ALA A 88 29.34 9.08 -2.46
CA ALA A 88 29.81 8.10 -3.40
C ALA A 88 31.32 7.87 -3.24
N SER A 89 31.79 6.71 -3.69
CA SER A 89 33.24 6.43 -3.78
C SER A 89 33.55 5.69 -5.08
N SER A 90 34.78 5.87 -5.57
CA SER A 90 35.29 5.17 -6.76
C SER A 90 35.73 3.74 -6.46
N ALA A 91 35.98 3.42 -5.21
CA ALA A 91 36.28 2.09 -4.70
C ALA A 91 35.46 1.85 -3.44
N GLU A 92 35.30 0.58 -3.03
CA GLU A 92 34.36 0.18 -1.96
C GLU A 92 34.48 0.98 -0.67
N ARG A 93 35.66 1.39 -0.28
CA ARG A 93 35.91 2.15 0.96
C ARG A 93 36.98 3.24 0.82
N GLU A 94 37.25 3.69 -0.40
CA GLU A 94 38.27 4.71 -0.70
C GLU A 94 37.73 5.73 -1.69
N GLY A 95 38.28 6.92 -1.66
CA GLY A 95 37.97 7.99 -2.62
C GLY A 95 36.56 8.55 -2.44
N TYR A 96 36.12 8.74 -1.18
CA TYR A 96 34.80 9.30 -0.87
C TYR A 96 34.63 10.72 -1.41
N THR A 97 33.47 10.96 -2.00
CA THR A 97 32.99 12.33 -2.23
C THR A 97 32.62 12.98 -0.89
N THR A 98 32.48 14.30 -0.87
CA THR A 98 31.97 15.00 0.32
C THR A 98 30.58 14.47 0.68
N PRO A 99 30.36 13.99 1.92
CA PRO A 99 29.05 13.48 2.32
C PRO A 99 28.00 14.60 2.32
N ILE A 100 26.83 14.27 1.77
CA ILE A 100 25.64 15.11 1.80
C ILE A 100 24.77 14.64 2.97
N THR A 101 24.42 15.54 3.87
CA THR A 101 23.51 15.23 4.97
C THR A 101 22.09 15.12 4.46
N LEU A 102 21.46 13.97 4.67
CA LEU A 102 20.04 13.73 4.34
C LEU A 102 19.13 14.10 5.52
N ALA A 103 19.57 13.80 6.73
CA ALA A 103 18.87 14.17 7.95
C ALA A 103 19.82 14.24 9.14
N SER A 104 19.50 15.08 10.10
CA SER A 104 20.15 15.15 11.41
C SER A 104 19.11 15.19 12.52
N TYR A 105 19.49 14.67 13.69
CA TYR A 105 18.60 14.47 14.83
C TYR A 105 19.25 14.96 16.12
N THR A 106 18.46 15.57 16.97
CA THR A 106 18.86 15.88 18.34
C THR A 106 17.85 15.27 19.32
N TYR A 107 18.27 15.01 20.54
CA TYR A 107 17.45 14.33 21.54
C TYR A 107 17.40 15.13 22.84
N GLU A 108 16.29 15.01 23.56
CA GLU A 108 16.14 15.56 24.90
C GLU A 108 16.96 14.73 25.90
N GLY A 109 17.76 15.41 26.71
CA GLY A 109 18.57 14.79 27.74
C GLY A 109 19.75 13.97 27.18
N ASN A 110 20.69 13.67 28.07
CA ASN A 110 21.86 12.83 27.76
C ASN A 110 21.58 11.41 28.25
N VAL A 111 20.58 10.76 27.69
CA VAL A 111 20.11 9.44 28.12
C VAL A 111 20.00 8.49 26.93
N ASN A 112 20.14 7.21 27.22
CA ASN A 112 19.85 6.15 26.24
C ASN A 112 18.35 6.16 25.95
N ASN A 113 17.96 6.06 24.67
CA ASN A 113 16.58 6.25 24.19
C ASN A 113 16.01 7.64 24.50
N GLY A 114 16.82 8.69 24.37
CA GLY A 114 16.38 10.07 24.45
C GLY A 114 15.21 10.35 23.51
N ARG A 115 14.27 11.19 23.96
CA ARG A 115 13.17 11.64 23.10
C ARG A 115 13.72 12.53 22.00
N LEU A 116 13.23 12.33 20.78
CA LEU A 116 13.63 13.14 19.62
C LEU A 116 13.21 14.61 19.86
N ALA A 117 14.18 15.52 19.95
CA ALA A 117 13.91 16.94 20.16
C ALA A 117 13.78 17.68 18.81
N THR A 118 14.70 17.41 17.86
CA THR A 118 14.61 18.00 16.52
C THR A 118 15.02 17.01 15.46
N MET A 119 14.43 17.16 14.29
CA MET A 119 14.84 16.54 13.06
C MET A 119 15.03 17.63 12.01
N THR A 120 16.17 17.63 11.33
CA THR A 120 16.47 18.57 10.24
C THR A 120 16.78 17.76 8.99
N TYR A 121 16.08 18.04 7.89
CA TYR A 121 16.31 17.43 6.59
C TYR A 121 17.46 18.12 5.84
N GLY A 122 18.01 17.45 4.84
CA GLY A 122 19.13 17.95 4.05
C GLY A 122 18.84 19.21 3.23
N ASN A 123 17.57 19.49 2.96
CA ASN A 123 17.10 20.73 2.32
C ASN A 123 16.98 21.91 3.29
N GLY A 124 17.19 21.70 4.60
CA GLY A 124 17.07 22.71 5.64
C GLY A 124 15.70 22.75 6.34
N ASP A 125 14.72 21.99 5.87
CA ASP A 125 13.45 21.87 6.59
C ASP A 125 13.68 21.18 7.93
N SER A 126 12.96 21.62 8.94
CA SER A 126 13.12 21.06 10.28
C SER A 126 11.78 20.96 11.01
N VAL A 127 11.75 20.03 11.96
CA VAL A 127 10.66 19.86 12.89
C VAL A 127 11.19 19.68 14.31
N SER A 128 10.60 20.39 15.25
CA SER A 128 10.92 20.31 16.69
C SER A 128 9.75 19.71 17.43
N TYR A 129 10.04 18.82 18.39
CA TYR A 129 9.05 18.07 19.13
C TYR A 129 9.06 18.48 20.60
N THR A 130 7.89 18.50 21.23
CA THR A 130 7.77 18.56 22.68
C THR A 130 6.89 17.43 23.18
N TYR A 131 7.05 17.07 24.43
CA TYR A 131 6.40 15.93 25.05
C TYR A 131 5.72 16.35 26.36
N ASP A 132 4.71 15.61 26.77
CA ASP A 132 4.09 15.76 28.07
C ASP A 132 4.83 14.94 29.16
N ALA A 133 4.32 14.98 30.38
CA ALA A 133 4.92 14.25 31.50
C ALA A 133 4.82 12.72 31.39
N PHE A 134 4.05 12.19 30.44
CA PHE A 134 3.88 10.77 30.16
C PHE A 134 4.62 10.33 28.90
N ASP A 135 5.57 11.16 28.40
CA ASP A 135 6.36 10.92 27.19
C ASP A 135 5.55 10.87 25.89
N ARG A 136 4.31 11.41 25.88
CA ARG A 136 3.50 11.52 24.67
C ARG A 136 3.82 12.82 23.95
N GLN A 137 3.91 12.76 22.61
CA GLN A 137 4.17 13.94 21.79
C GLN A 137 3.07 14.98 22.00
N ARG A 138 3.45 16.18 22.41
CA ARG A 138 2.55 17.31 22.62
C ARG A 138 2.52 18.25 21.43
N THR A 139 3.67 18.52 20.84
CA THR A 139 3.74 19.36 19.64
C THR A 139 4.74 18.82 18.63
N ALA A 140 4.52 19.19 17.36
CA ALA A 140 5.50 19.12 16.27
C ALA A 140 5.49 20.48 15.55
N ALA A 141 6.56 21.26 15.75
CA ALA A 141 6.69 22.61 15.20
C ALA A 141 7.66 22.58 14.00
N TYR A 142 7.17 22.97 12.84
CA TYR A 142 7.91 23.06 11.58
C TYR A 142 8.51 24.44 11.40
N ASN A 143 9.64 24.52 10.68
CA ASN A 143 10.30 25.79 10.41
C ASN A 143 9.56 26.72 9.43
N ASP A 144 8.50 26.24 8.79
CA ASP A 144 7.56 27.07 8.00
C ASP A 144 6.59 27.88 8.86
N GLY A 145 6.63 27.70 10.19
CA GLY A 145 5.76 28.31 11.19
C GLY A 145 4.55 27.45 11.57
N THR A 146 4.30 26.35 10.88
CA THR A 146 3.20 25.43 11.23
C THR A 146 3.53 24.64 12.48
N THR A 147 2.61 24.59 13.44
CA THR A 147 2.75 23.73 14.62
C THR A 147 1.53 22.84 14.79
N TYR A 148 1.76 21.53 14.83
CA TYR A 148 0.74 20.55 15.21
C TYR A 148 0.75 20.33 16.71
N HIS A 149 -0.44 20.30 17.30
CA HIS A 149 -0.69 20.09 18.73
C HIS A 149 -1.51 18.84 18.95
N TYR A 150 -1.22 18.12 20.05
CA TYR A 150 -1.88 16.86 20.41
C TYR A 150 -2.30 16.90 21.88
N ASP A 151 -3.59 16.69 22.12
CA ASP A 151 -4.17 16.62 23.46
C ASP A 151 -4.63 15.18 23.72
N TYR A 152 -4.40 14.69 24.93
CA TYR A 152 -4.71 13.31 25.31
C TYR A 152 -5.60 13.25 26.55
N SER A 153 -6.39 12.17 26.64
CA SER A 153 -7.12 11.82 27.85
C SER A 153 -6.18 11.24 28.93
N SER A 154 -6.75 11.05 30.15
CA SER A 154 -6.08 10.29 31.22
C SER A 154 -5.82 8.83 30.82
N ASP A 155 -6.64 8.27 29.96
CA ASP A 155 -6.57 6.88 29.48
C ASP A 155 -5.63 6.70 28.28
N ASN A 156 -4.86 7.76 27.96
CA ASN A 156 -3.87 7.79 26.91
C ASN A 156 -4.44 7.86 25.47
N ASP A 157 -5.70 8.17 25.30
CA ASP A 157 -6.32 8.36 23.99
C ASP A 157 -6.09 9.78 23.48
N LEU A 158 -5.81 9.92 22.17
CA LEU A 158 -5.73 11.22 21.50
C LEU A 158 -7.13 11.82 21.41
N THR A 159 -7.38 12.94 22.12
CA THR A 159 -8.71 13.58 22.14
C THR A 159 -8.84 14.74 21.18
N ARG A 160 -7.72 15.39 20.87
CA ARG A 160 -7.69 16.51 19.91
C ARG A 160 -6.33 16.60 19.21
N GLN A 161 -6.38 16.94 17.94
CA GLN A 161 -5.23 17.36 17.15
C GLN A 161 -5.60 18.65 16.43
N TYR A 162 -4.71 19.63 16.43
CA TYR A 162 -4.93 20.87 15.70
C TYR A 162 -3.62 21.46 15.20
N ALA A 163 -3.70 22.23 14.12
CA ALA A 163 -2.56 22.97 13.58
C ALA A 163 -2.73 24.47 13.82
N THR A 164 -1.61 25.13 14.10
CA THR A 164 -1.54 26.60 14.14
C THR A 164 -0.52 27.09 13.13
N ASP A 165 -0.75 28.29 12.60
CA ASP A 165 0.24 29.03 11.81
C ASP A 165 1.30 29.71 12.69
N GLY A 166 2.22 30.46 12.07
CA GLY A 166 3.30 31.17 12.76
C GLY A 166 2.83 32.27 13.73
N ASP A 167 1.60 32.75 13.59
CA ASP A 167 0.97 33.72 14.50
C ASP A 167 0.19 33.02 15.63
N GLY A 168 0.20 31.70 15.67
CA GLY A 168 -0.51 30.90 16.67
C GLY A 168 -2.01 30.76 16.41
N LYS A 169 -2.49 31.16 15.23
CA LYS A 169 -3.88 31.02 14.84
C LYS A 169 -4.15 29.59 14.37
N VAL A 170 -5.22 28.98 14.88
CA VAL A 170 -5.67 27.64 14.45
C VAL A 170 -6.04 27.68 12.98
N THR A 171 -5.53 26.75 12.20
CA THR A 171 -5.81 26.59 10.75
C THR A 171 -6.73 25.41 10.49
N GLU A 172 -6.56 24.32 11.22
CA GLU A 172 -7.42 23.14 11.16
C GLU A 172 -7.47 22.46 12.53
N GLN A 173 -8.53 21.69 12.77
CA GLN A 173 -8.64 20.93 14.01
C GLN A 173 -9.47 19.67 13.85
N TYR A 174 -9.05 18.64 14.60
CA TYR A 174 -9.71 17.35 14.72
C TYR A 174 -9.98 17.07 16.19
N SER A 175 -11.12 16.46 16.49
CA SER A 175 -11.42 15.96 17.84
C SER A 175 -11.94 14.54 17.77
N TYR A 176 -11.62 13.75 18.79
CA TYR A 176 -11.87 12.32 18.86
C TYR A 176 -12.59 11.99 20.17
N GLN A 177 -13.51 11.05 20.10
CA GLN A 177 -14.18 10.51 21.28
C GLN A 177 -14.16 8.99 21.24
N TYR A 178 -13.98 8.40 22.38
CA TYR A 178 -13.86 6.97 22.55
C TYR A 178 -14.94 6.46 23.51
N ASP A 179 -15.32 5.21 23.38
CA ASP A 179 -16.18 4.56 24.36
C ASP A 179 -15.36 4.03 25.56
N SER A 180 -16.04 3.43 26.51
CA SER A 180 -15.41 2.87 27.72
C SER A 180 -14.44 1.71 27.47
N LEU A 181 -14.38 1.17 26.25
CA LEU A 181 -13.44 0.13 25.82
C LEU A 181 -12.27 0.71 25.02
N GLY A 182 -12.16 2.04 24.91
CA GLY A 182 -11.12 2.71 24.13
C GLY A 182 -11.33 2.66 22.62
N ARG A 183 -12.55 2.36 22.14
CA ARG A 183 -12.84 2.32 20.69
C ARG A 183 -13.31 3.69 20.22
N LEU A 184 -12.75 4.15 19.08
CA LEU A 184 -13.13 5.42 18.48
C LEU A 184 -14.61 5.40 18.07
N ILE A 185 -15.43 6.30 18.65
CA ILE A 185 -16.85 6.44 18.31
C ILE A 185 -17.14 7.70 17.49
N HIS A 186 -16.39 8.78 17.70
CA HIS A 186 -16.51 10.00 16.91
C HIS A 186 -15.15 10.54 16.48
N SER A 187 -15.07 11.01 15.26
CA SER A 187 -13.96 11.81 14.72
C SER A 187 -14.56 13.01 14.01
N ARG A 188 -14.19 14.22 14.43
CA ARG A 188 -14.71 15.47 13.90
C ARG A 188 -13.59 16.33 13.37
N GLN A 189 -13.70 16.74 12.10
CA GLN A 189 -12.87 17.78 11.53
C GLN A 189 -13.67 19.11 11.50
N SER A 190 -13.02 20.19 11.88
CA SER A 190 -13.62 21.52 11.92
C SER A 190 -12.68 22.55 11.32
N THR A 191 -13.25 23.65 10.83
CA THR A 191 -12.51 24.85 10.46
C THR A 191 -11.86 25.51 11.68
N ALA A 192 -11.03 26.49 11.46
CA ALA A 192 -10.37 27.27 12.50
C ALA A 192 -11.34 27.89 13.49
N ASP A 193 -12.50 28.35 13.03
CA ASP A 193 -13.58 28.94 13.87
C ASP A 193 -14.53 27.89 14.47
N GLY A 194 -14.25 26.61 14.26
CA GLY A 194 -14.99 25.50 14.84
C GLY A 194 -16.20 25.02 14.03
N ALA A 195 -16.45 25.58 12.83
CA ALA A 195 -17.51 25.07 11.97
C ALA A 195 -17.22 23.64 11.51
N LEU A 196 -18.24 22.80 11.44
CA LEU A 196 -18.10 21.40 11.05
C LEU A 196 -17.73 21.28 9.56
N ILE A 197 -16.60 20.60 9.26
CA ILE A 197 -16.24 20.15 7.92
C ILE A 197 -16.73 18.72 7.72
N GLN A 198 -16.33 17.83 8.61
CA GLN A 198 -16.67 16.41 8.56
C GLN A 198 -16.91 15.86 9.98
N LEU A 199 -17.92 15.02 10.11
CA LEU A 199 -18.12 14.19 11.29
C LEU A 199 -18.18 12.72 10.85
N THR A 200 -17.37 11.88 11.46
CA THR A 200 -17.43 10.43 11.31
C THR A 200 -17.87 9.82 12.63
N GLN A 201 -18.83 8.90 12.59
CA GLN A 201 -19.33 8.18 13.74
C GLN A 201 -19.21 6.68 13.50
N HIS A 202 -18.79 5.95 14.53
CA HIS A 202 -18.65 4.50 14.50
C HIS A 202 -19.52 3.86 15.58
N MET A 203 -20.12 2.74 15.25
CA MET A 203 -20.88 1.90 16.19
C MET A 203 -20.31 0.50 16.17
N TYR A 204 -20.30 -0.15 17.32
CA TYR A 204 -19.73 -1.49 17.49
C TYR A 204 -20.72 -2.42 18.19
N ASP A 205 -20.59 -3.71 17.94
CA ASP A 205 -21.29 -4.75 18.69
C ASP A 205 -20.50 -5.20 19.93
N ASN A 206 -21.09 -6.11 20.69
CA ASN A 206 -20.46 -6.67 21.89
C ASN A 206 -19.26 -7.59 21.58
N ALA A 207 -19.08 -8.01 20.33
CA ALA A 207 -17.93 -8.77 19.87
C ALA A 207 -16.82 -7.86 19.31
N ASN A 208 -16.89 -6.54 19.58
CA ASN A 208 -15.93 -5.54 19.17
C ASN A 208 -15.84 -5.34 17.63
N ARG A 209 -16.89 -5.66 16.89
CA ARG A 209 -16.96 -5.50 15.43
C ARG A 209 -17.75 -4.24 15.10
N MET A 210 -17.29 -3.47 14.10
CA MET A 210 -17.98 -2.26 13.65
C MET A 210 -19.32 -2.63 12.98
N THR A 211 -20.42 -2.11 13.49
CA THR A 211 -21.77 -2.35 12.94
C THR A 211 -22.26 -1.21 12.06
N SER A 212 -21.73 0.00 12.24
CA SER A 212 -22.07 1.15 11.42
C SER A 212 -20.94 2.16 11.40
N GLN A 213 -20.78 2.78 10.25
CA GLN A 213 -19.98 3.98 10.08
C GLN A 213 -20.81 5.02 9.34
N THR A 214 -20.81 6.25 9.85
CA THR A 214 -21.54 7.36 9.28
C THR A 214 -20.61 8.52 9.04
N TRP A 215 -20.72 9.16 7.88
CA TRP A 215 -19.99 10.38 7.54
C TRP A 215 -20.97 11.49 7.25
N GLN A 216 -20.76 12.62 7.86
CA GLN A 216 -21.50 13.85 7.59
C GLN A 216 -20.56 14.89 6.99
N PHE A 217 -20.94 15.39 5.81
CA PHE A 217 -20.29 16.51 5.12
C PHE A 217 -21.35 17.57 4.85
N GLY A 218 -21.24 18.70 5.53
CA GLY A 218 -22.29 19.73 5.48
C GLY A 218 -23.66 19.14 5.86
N THR A 219 -24.62 19.16 4.94
CA THR A 219 -25.98 18.56 5.12
C THR A 219 -26.07 17.11 4.63
N GLY A 220 -25.05 16.59 3.94
CA GLY A 220 -25.03 15.25 3.41
C GLY A 220 -24.67 14.22 4.50
N LEU A 221 -25.49 13.19 4.65
CA LEU A 221 -25.28 12.09 5.59
C LEU A 221 -25.12 10.79 4.83
N TYR A 222 -23.92 10.22 4.85
CA TYR A 222 -23.56 8.96 4.23
C TYR A 222 -23.42 7.90 5.34
N ARG A 223 -23.89 6.70 5.10
CA ARG A 223 -23.80 5.64 6.09
C ARG A 223 -23.47 4.30 5.44
N GLN A 224 -22.62 3.53 6.11
CA GLN A 224 -22.47 2.09 5.87
C GLN A 224 -22.86 1.32 7.11
N GLN A 225 -23.66 0.29 6.93
CA GLN A 225 -24.07 -0.66 7.96
C GLN A 225 -23.51 -2.03 7.60
N TYR A 226 -22.92 -2.70 8.59
CA TYR A 226 -22.26 -3.98 8.45
C TYR A 226 -23.05 -5.06 9.17
N THR A 227 -23.28 -6.19 8.52
CA THR A 227 -23.88 -7.38 9.09
C THR A 227 -22.85 -8.51 9.07
N TYR A 228 -22.71 -9.23 10.20
CA TYR A 228 -21.66 -10.23 10.39
C TYR A 228 -22.17 -11.67 10.45
N THR A 229 -23.34 -11.95 10.02
CA THR A 229 -23.85 -13.30 9.95
C THR A 229 -23.73 -13.79 8.51
N GLY A 230 -22.65 -14.49 8.21
CA GLY A 230 -22.43 -15.12 6.91
C GLY A 230 -22.80 -16.59 6.96
N GLN A 231 -23.29 -17.11 5.83
CA GLN A 231 -23.42 -18.55 5.58
C GLN A 231 -22.55 -18.89 4.38
N ASN A 232 -21.92 -20.06 4.40
CA ASN A 232 -21.28 -20.60 3.21
C ASN A 232 -22.33 -21.19 2.24
N SER A 233 -21.88 -21.73 1.11
CA SER A 233 -22.71 -22.39 0.10
C SER A 233 -23.61 -23.50 0.68
N ASP A 234 -23.18 -24.15 1.77
CA ASP A 234 -23.90 -25.26 2.43
C ASP A 234 -24.85 -24.76 3.54
N GLY A 235 -25.02 -23.45 3.68
CA GLY A 235 -25.86 -22.83 4.71
C GLY A 235 -25.25 -22.82 6.11
N LYS A 236 -23.98 -23.21 6.26
CA LYS A 236 -23.27 -23.23 7.52
C LYS A 236 -22.80 -21.81 7.89
N GLN A 237 -23.03 -21.44 9.14
CA GLN A 237 -22.63 -20.14 9.64
C GLN A 237 -21.10 -19.97 9.67
N VAL A 238 -20.58 -18.91 9.06
CA VAL A 238 -19.18 -18.53 9.07
C VAL A 238 -19.01 -17.33 10.00
N ASP A 239 -18.64 -17.57 11.23
CA ASP A 239 -18.52 -16.52 12.24
C ASP A 239 -17.39 -15.53 11.93
N GLY A 240 -17.68 -14.24 12.13
CA GLY A 240 -16.70 -13.16 12.04
C GLY A 240 -16.50 -12.58 10.64
N THR A 241 -17.17 -13.09 9.61
CA THR A 241 -17.14 -12.52 8.27
C THR A 241 -18.30 -11.52 8.06
N ILE A 242 -18.10 -10.54 7.19
CA ILE A 242 -19.14 -9.58 6.80
C ILE A 242 -20.07 -10.27 5.81
N SER A 243 -21.34 -10.41 6.17
CA SER A 243 -22.37 -10.99 5.28
C SER A 243 -23.09 -9.96 4.42
N ALA A 244 -23.16 -8.70 4.89
CA ALA A 244 -23.72 -7.62 4.09
C ALA A 244 -23.15 -6.27 4.49
N ILE A 245 -23.06 -5.37 3.50
CA ILE A 245 -22.82 -3.94 3.68
C ILE A 245 -23.95 -3.21 2.98
N THR A 246 -24.70 -2.40 3.74
CA THR A 246 -25.68 -1.48 3.17
C THR A 246 -25.11 -0.08 3.18
N THR A 247 -25.03 0.54 2.01
CA THR A 247 -24.54 1.92 1.83
C THR A 247 -25.73 2.83 1.53
N THR A 248 -25.92 3.83 2.37
CA THR A 248 -26.90 4.90 2.22
C THR A 248 -26.18 6.15 1.72
N ILE A 249 -26.62 6.71 0.59
CA ILE A 249 -26.16 7.97 0.01
C ILE A 249 -27.33 8.94 0.01
N PRO A 250 -27.14 10.22 0.43
CA PRO A 250 -28.23 11.20 0.45
C PRO A 250 -28.92 11.31 -0.91
N ASN A 251 -30.25 11.29 -0.88
CA ASN A 251 -31.11 11.40 -2.08
C ASN A 251 -30.94 10.28 -3.12
N GLN A 252 -30.34 9.15 -2.74
CA GLN A 252 -30.20 7.97 -3.58
C GLN A 252 -30.84 6.74 -2.91
N LEU A 253 -31.01 5.69 -3.68
CA LEU A 253 -31.44 4.40 -3.13
C LEU A 253 -30.31 3.74 -2.33
N ASP A 254 -30.67 3.08 -1.26
CA ASP A 254 -29.71 2.26 -0.50
C ASP A 254 -29.17 1.13 -1.39
N VAL A 255 -27.85 0.96 -1.38
CA VAL A 255 -27.19 -0.13 -2.09
C VAL A 255 -26.74 -1.18 -1.09
N THR A 256 -27.21 -2.40 -1.23
CA THR A 256 -26.79 -3.52 -0.37
C THR A 256 -25.90 -4.49 -1.14
N SER A 257 -24.67 -4.66 -0.65
CA SER A 257 -23.75 -5.72 -1.08
C SER A 257 -23.84 -6.88 -0.10
N LYS A 258 -24.23 -8.07 -0.57
CA LYS A 258 -24.22 -9.31 0.20
C LYS A 258 -23.02 -10.15 -0.18
N TYR A 259 -22.44 -10.84 0.79
CA TYR A 259 -21.23 -11.64 0.64
C TYR A 259 -21.50 -13.07 1.13
N GLU A 260 -21.11 -14.04 0.34
CA GLU A 260 -21.17 -15.47 0.63
C GLU A 260 -19.73 -16.03 0.62
N TYR A 261 -19.42 -16.94 1.55
CA TYR A 261 -18.06 -17.45 1.74
C TYR A 261 -18.06 -18.97 1.79
N ASN A 262 -16.95 -19.57 1.34
CA ASN A 262 -16.72 -21.01 1.48
C ASN A 262 -16.24 -21.37 2.90
N ASP A 263 -16.05 -22.67 3.14
CA ASP A 263 -15.59 -23.20 4.45
C ASP A 263 -14.18 -22.69 4.84
N LEU A 264 -13.37 -22.27 3.88
CA LEU A 264 -12.07 -21.65 4.10
C LEU A 264 -12.17 -20.13 4.33
N ARG A 265 -13.38 -19.58 4.47
CA ARG A 265 -13.68 -18.15 4.63
C ARG A 265 -13.26 -17.30 3.43
N GLN A 266 -13.14 -17.87 2.26
CA GLN A 266 -12.86 -17.15 1.02
C GLN A 266 -14.19 -16.70 0.40
N LEU A 267 -14.18 -15.49 -0.19
CA LEU A 267 -15.38 -14.92 -0.81
C LEU A 267 -15.77 -15.72 -2.06
N GLU A 268 -16.91 -16.37 -2.05
CA GLU A 268 -17.43 -17.11 -3.20
C GLU A 268 -18.36 -16.26 -4.06
N LYS A 269 -19.12 -15.34 -3.42
CA LYS A 269 -20.09 -14.55 -4.16
C LYS A 269 -20.34 -13.21 -3.51
N LYS A 270 -20.43 -12.19 -4.36
CA LYS A 270 -20.93 -10.86 -4.01
C LYS A 270 -22.19 -10.59 -4.83
N THR A 271 -23.28 -10.20 -4.17
CA THR A 271 -24.52 -9.79 -4.84
C THR A 271 -24.82 -8.35 -4.45
N VAL A 272 -25.00 -7.48 -5.44
CA VAL A 272 -25.37 -6.09 -5.22
C VAL A 272 -26.83 -5.88 -5.59
N THR A 273 -27.58 -5.32 -4.66
CA THR A 273 -29.03 -5.09 -4.79
C THR A 273 -29.37 -3.66 -4.43
N VAL A 274 -30.44 -3.16 -5.03
CA VAL A 274 -31.09 -1.88 -4.70
C VAL A 274 -32.58 -2.13 -4.40
N PRO A 275 -33.25 -1.30 -3.57
CA PRO A 275 -34.69 -1.36 -3.37
C PRO A 275 -35.44 -1.18 -4.69
N ASN A 276 -36.58 -1.81 -4.83
CA ASN A 276 -37.47 -1.60 -5.96
C ASN A 276 -38.84 -1.04 -5.49
N GLN A 277 -39.66 -0.59 -6.46
CA GLN A 277 -40.96 0.04 -6.18
C GLN A 277 -41.95 -0.87 -5.47
N ASN A 278 -41.77 -2.18 -5.54
CA ASN A 278 -42.67 -3.19 -4.93
C ASN A 278 -42.24 -3.61 -3.51
N ARG A 279 -41.43 -2.80 -2.81
CA ARG A 279 -40.87 -3.09 -1.48
C ARG A 279 -39.92 -4.33 -1.43
N GLY A 280 -39.51 -4.82 -2.60
CA GLY A 280 -38.50 -5.85 -2.74
C GLY A 280 -37.15 -5.26 -3.09
N THR A 281 -36.26 -6.12 -3.61
CA THR A 281 -34.93 -5.69 -4.10
C THR A 281 -34.73 -6.16 -5.54
N THR A 282 -34.00 -5.36 -6.31
CA THR A 282 -33.52 -5.71 -7.64
C THR A 282 -32.03 -5.97 -7.57
N THR A 283 -31.58 -7.10 -8.09
CA THR A 283 -30.16 -7.40 -8.24
C THR A 283 -29.58 -6.54 -9.36
N VAL A 284 -28.59 -5.73 -9.03
CA VAL A 284 -27.86 -4.91 -10.02
C VAL A 284 -26.82 -5.78 -10.73
N TYR A 285 -25.99 -6.47 -9.94
CA TYR A 285 -25.06 -7.46 -10.48
C TYR A 285 -24.69 -8.50 -9.41
N THR A 286 -24.16 -9.62 -9.89
CA THR A 286 -23.57 -10.66 -9.07
C THR A 286 -22.13 -10.89 -9.53
N ARG A 287 -21.21 -11.11 -8.59
CA ARG A 287 -19.84 -11.52 -8.88
C ARG A 287 -19.54 -12.82 -8.12
N GLY A 288 -19.20 -13.86 -8.87
CA GLY A 288 -18.74 -15.14 -8.34
C GLY A 288 -17.23 -15.24 -8.36
N TYR A 289 -16.67 -16.04 -7.44
CA TYR A 289 -15.26 -16.33 -7.33
C TYR A 289 -15.07 -17.82 -7.13
N THR A 290 -14.14 -18.43 -7.84
CA THR A 290 -13.76 -19.82 -7.61
C THR A 290 -12.28 -19.92 -7.29
N TYR A 291 -11.89 -20.91 -6.54
CA TYR A 291 -10.53 -21.11 -6.09
C TYR A 291 -10.04 -22.49 -6.47
N ALA A 292 -8.81 -22.56 -6.97
CA ALA A 292 -8.11 -23.81 -7.21
C ALA A 292 -7.19 -24.14 -6.03
N VAL A 293 -7.20 -25.39 -5.61
CA VAL A 293 -6.26 -25.91 -4.63
C VAL A 293 -4.90 -26.06 -5.31
N ILE A 294 -3.85 -25.46 -4.72
CA ILE A 294 -2.49 -25.51 -5.25
C ILE A 294 -1.56 -26.37 -4.39
N ALA A 295 -1.86 -26.52 -3.11
CA ALA A 295 -1.11 -27.33 -2.19
C ALA A 295 -1.99 -27.75 -1.01
N GLU A 296 -1.83 -28.98 -0.57
CA GLU A 296 -2.39 -29.48 0.70
C GLU A 296 -1.24 -29.91 1.60
N ASP A 297 -1.16 -29.34 2.77
CA ASP A 297 -0.30 -29.83 3.84
C ASP A 297 -1.16 -30.60 4.83
N LYS A 298 -1.16 -31.92 4.68
CA LYS A 298 -1.97 -32.83 5.51
C LYS A 298 -1.48 -32.90 6.96
N ASP A 299 -0.21 -32.63 7.19
CA ASP A 299 0.37 -32.69 8.54
C ASP A 299 -0.01 -31.46 9.37
N CYS A 300 -0.22 -30.31 8.72
CA CYS A 300 -0.61 -29.06 9.35
C CYS A 300 -2.07 -28.69 9.10
N ASN A 301 -2.83 -29.52 8.37
CA ASN A 301 -4.21 -29.22 7.93
C ASN A 301 -4.33 -27.85 7.21
N ARG A 302 -3.35 -27.54 6.37
CA ARG A 302 -3.29 -26.31 5.59
C ARG A 302 -3.59 -26.59 4.14
N VAL A 303 -4.47 -25.76 3.56
CA VAL A 303 -4.81 -25.81 2.13
C VAL A 303 -4.40 -24.49 1.50
N GLY A 304 -3.44 -24.55 0.58
CA GLY A 304 -3.09 -23.42 -0.26
C GLY A 304 -4.06 -23.32 -1.44
N THR A 305 -4.64 -22.17 -1.64
CA THR A 305 -5.58 -21.93 -2.73
C THR A 305 -5.22 -20.68 -3.49
N ARG A 306 -5.63 -20.61 -4.77
CA ARG A 306 -5.52 -19.42 -5.62
C ARG A 306 -6.85 -19.16 -6.30
N LEU A 307 -7.13 -17.89 -6.62
CA LEU A 307 -8.29 -17.51 -7.41
C LEU A 307 -8.23 -18.17 -8.79
N ALA A 308 -9.17 -19.06 -9.09
CA ALA A 308 -9.22 -19.75 -10.39
C ALA A 308 -10.06 -18.98 -11.39
N SER A 309 -11.18 -18.41 -10.98
CA SER A 309 -12.00 -17.59 -11.86
C SER A 309 -12.79 -16.52 -11.12
N THR A 310 -13.23 -15.50 -11.87
CA THR A 310 -14.28 -14.57 -11.47
C THR A 310 -15.35 -14.53 -12.57
N ALA A 311 -16.62 -14.41 -12.15
CA ALA A 311 -17.74 -14.29 -13.07
C ALA A 311 -18.67 -13.16 -12.65
N TYR A 312 -19.00 -12.27 -13.56
CA TYR A 312 -19.99 -11.21 -13.37
C TYR A 312 -21.27 -11.55 -14.10
N THR A 313 -22.41 -11.25 -13.48
CA THR A 313 -23.73 -11.37 -14.10
C THR A 313 -24.48 -10.05 -13.93
N PHE A 314 -24.97 -9.49 -15.04
CA PHE A 314 -25.74 -8.26 -15.12
C PHE A 314 -27.03 -8.53 -15.88
N GLY A 315 -28.15 -8.66 -15.19
CA GLY A 315 -29.38 -9.05 -15.87
C GLY A 315 -29.20 -10.39 -16.61
N SER A 316 -29.35 -10.37 -17.92
CA SER A 316 -29.16 -11.55 -18.81
C SER A 316 -27.73 -11.68 -19.35
N SER A 317 -26.87 -10.72 -19.11
CA SER A 317 -25.48 -10.73 -19.61
C SER A 317 -24.53 -11.24 -18.55
N SER A 318 -23.45 -11.89 -18.98
CA SER A 318 -22.38 -12.37 -18.10
C SER A 318 -21.03 -12.12 -18.69
N ARG A 319 -20.03 -12.06 -17.83
CA ARG A 319 -18.62 -11.98 -18.18
C ARG A 319 -17.81 -12.79 -17.20
N SER A 320 -16.87 -13.61 -17.69
CA SER A 320 -15.98 -14.38 -16.84
C SER A 320 -14.52 -14.11 -17.17
N PHE A 321 -13.66 -14.39 -16.19
CA PHE A 321 -12.21 -14.35 -16.29
C PHE A 321 -11.67 -15.60 -15.60
N ASP A 322 -10.94 -16.43 -16.32
CA ASP A 322 -10.29 -17.62 -15.80
C ASP A 322 -8.78 -17.37 -15.76
N TYR A 323 -8.15 -17.71 -14.63
CA TYR A 323 -6.76 -17.43 -14.36
C TYR A 323 -5.95 -18.71 -14.29
N THR A 324 -4.79 -18.74 -14.97
CA THR A 324 -3.73 -19.74 -14.72
C THR A 324 -2.51 -19.06 -14.14
N TYR A 325 -1.68 -19.86 -13.47
CA TYR A 325 -0.54 -19.36 -12.74
C TYR A 325 0.71 -20.13 -13.10
N ASP A 326 1.85 -19.44 -13.10
CA ASP A 326 3.15 -20.08 -13.15
C ASP A 326 3.51 -20.76 -11.81
N ALA A 327 4.61 -21.48 -11.76
CA ALA A 327 5.09 -22.17 -10.56
C ALA A 327 5.36 -21.19 -9.38
N ALA A 328 5.56 -19.91 -9.69
CA ALA A 328 5.81 -18.86 -8.71
C ALA A 328 4.56 -18.22 -8.15
N GLY A 329 3.44 -18.45 -8.79
CA GLY A 329 2.20 -17.84 -8.38
C GLY A 329 1.87 -16.54 -9.06
N ASN A 330 2.60 -16.17 -10.09
CA ASN A 330 2.21 -15.06 -10.94
C ASN A 330 1.13 -15.52 -11.92
N ILE A 331 0.19 -14.64 -12.26
CA ILE A 331 -0.81 -14.93 -13.28
C ILE A 331 -0.10 -15.18 -14.61
N GLN A 332 -0.28 -16.36 -15.17
CA GLN A 332 0.32 -16.75 -16.45
C GLN A 332 -0.63 -16.43 -17.60
N THR A 333 -1.91 -16.81 -17.48
CA THR A 333 -2.91 -16.49 -18.48
C THR A 333 -4.18 -15.95 -17.85
N VAL A 334 -4.88 -15.12 -18.60
CA VAL A 334 -6.26 -14.68 -18.31
C VAL A 334 -7.10 -14.97 -19.54
N THR A 335 -8.10 -15.84 -19.36
CA THR A 335 -9.07 -16.14 -20.42
C THR A 335 -10.38 -15.45 -20.12
N THR A 336 -10.89 -14.67 -21.05
CA THR A 336 -12.17 -13.97 -20.92
C THR A 336 -13.28 -14.76 -21.61
N GLY A 337 -14.46 -14.82 -20.99
CA GLY A 337 -15.64 -15.50 -21.50
C GLY A 337 -16.94 -14.77 -21.13
N GLY A 338 -18.06 -15.39 -21.45
CA GLY A 338 -19.41 -14.90 -21.14
C GLY A 338 -20.16 -14.31 -22.33
N THR A 339 -21.41 -13.94 -22.11
CA THR A 339 -22.31 -13.44 -23.18
C THR A 339 -22.03 -12.00 -23.59
N TYR A 340 -21.20 -11.27 -22.83
CA TYR A 340 -20.85 -9.86 -23.09
C TYR A 340 -19.60 -9.71 -23.97
N SER A 341 -18.87 -10.78 -24.25
CA SER A 341 -17.68 -10.77 -25.10
C SER A 341 -18.00 -11.46 -26.43
N ASP A 342 -17.71 -10.80 -27.52
CA ASP A 342 -17.92 -11.37 -28.84
C ASP A 342 -17.07 -12.63 -29.07
N ASN A 343 -15.92 -12.73 -28.40
CA ASN A 343 -15.06 -13.91 -28.42
C ASN A 343 -14.28 -14.05 -27.11
N PRO A 344 -14.10 -15.27 -26.58
CA PRO A 344 -13.17 -15.52 -25.50
C PRO A 344 -11.74 -15.19 -25.97
N THR A 345 -11.01 -14.41 -25.19
CA THR A 345 -9.62 -14.07 -25.44
C THR A 345 -8.76 -14.55 -24.30
N THR A 346 -7.64 -15.15 -24.64
CA THR A 346 -6.60 -15.54 -23.67
C THR A 346 -5.40 -14.61 -23.86
N ALA A 347 -5.01 -13.95 -22.80
CA ALA A 347 -3.79 -13.15 -22.77
C ALA A 347 -2.74 -13.89 -21.94
N GLU A 348 -1.61 -14.18 -22.54
CA GLU A 348 -0.47 -14.77 -21.87
C GLU A 348 0.36 -13.66 -21.23
N LEU A 349 0.62 -13.80 -19.93
CA LEU A 349 1.34 -12.82 -19.13
C LEU A 349 2.65 -13.46 -18.68
N SER A 350 3.75 -13.04 -19.26
CA SER A 350 5.07 -13.51 -18.85
C SER A 350 5.73 -12.54 -17.87
N ALA A 351 6.30 -13.07 -16.81
CA ALA A 351 7.19 -12.35 -15.92
C ALA A 351 8.66 -12.69 -16.27
N PRO A 352 9.65 -11.85 -15.93
CA PRO A 352 9.61 -10.59 -15.23
C PRO A 352 9.39 -9.39 -16.16
N TYR A 353 9.00 -8.29 -15.56
CA TYR A 353 8.71 -7.05 -16.24
C TYR A 353 9.96 -6.36 -16.69
N CYS A 354 10.12 -6.22 -17.97
CA CYS A 354 11.20 -5.44 -18.54
C CYS A 354 10.60 -4.46 -19.53
N PHE A 355 10.71 -3.18 -19.24
CA PHE A 355 10.45 -2.17 -20.23
C PHE A 355 11.69 -2.05 -21.11
N THR A 356 11.59 -2.49 -22.36
CA THR A 356 12.70 -2.48 -23.32
C THR A 356 12.51 -1.46 -24.44
N GLY A 357 11.36 -0.77 -24.46
CA GLY A 357 11.03 0.20 -25.50
C GLY A 357 11.67 1.57 -25.28
N ASN A 358 11.89 2.30 -26.37
CA ASN A 358 12.22 3.72 -26.31
C ASN A 358 10.91 4.52 -26.23
N TRP A 359 10.81 5.41 -25.27
CA TRP A 359 9.61 6.24 -25.02
C TRP A 359 9.24 7.15 -26.18
N ASP A 360 10.22 7.50 -27.01
CA ASP A 360 10.05 8.38 -28.17
C ASP A 360 9.76 7.63 -29.48
N SER A 361 9.67 6.32 -29.45
CA SER A 361 9.44 5.49 -30.63
C SER A 361 8.28 4.52 -30.44
N PRO A 362 7.54 4.15 -31.52
CA PRO A 362 6.51 3.13 -31.43
C PRO A 362 7.10 1.84 -30.86
N VAL A 363 6.46 1.29 -29.85
CA VAL A 363 6.87 0.01 -29.28
C VAL A 363 6.26 -1.09 -30.13
N PRO A 364 7.06 -1.99 -30.77
CA PRO A 364 6.54 -3.15 -31.47
C PRO A 364 5.67 -4.02 -30.57
N ALA A 365 4.76 -4.77 -31.11
CA ALA A 365 3.89 -5.66 -30.34
C ALA A 365 4.67 -6.71 -29.53
N SER A 366 5.92 -7.02 -29.93
CA SER A 366 6.85 -7.86 -29.18
C SER A 366 7.40 -7.20 -27.91
N ASP A 367 7.37 -5.88 -27.84
CA ASP A 367 7.96 -5.11 -26.74
C ASP A 367 6.88 -4.57 -25.83
N ILE A 368 5.95 -5.42 -25.45
CA ILE A 368 4.88 -5.09 -24.53
C ILE A 368 5.47 -4.97 -23.13
N PHE A 369 5.25 -3.82 -22.49
CA PHE A 369 5.50 -3.69 -21.07
C PHE A 369 4.48 -4.51 -20.28
N ARG A 370 4.94 -5.40 -19.42
CA ARG A 370 4.08 -6.27 -18.62
C ARG A 370 4.42 -6.13 -17.14
N ALA A 371 3.42 -5.79 -16.35
CA ALA A 371 3.56 -5.60 -14.91
C ALA A 371 2.28 -6.01 -14.18
N ASN A 372 2.43 -6.80 -13.09
CA ASN A 372 1.32 -7.19 -12.23
C ASN A 372 0.09 -7.74 -12.96
N GLY A 373 0.30 -8.50 -14.00
CA GLY A 373 -0.77 -9.04 -14.82
C GLY A 373 -1.31 -8.11 -15.91
N TYR A 374 -0.67 -6.98 -16.15
CA TYR A 374 -1.06 -6.03 -17.18
C TYR A 374 -0.09 -6.03 -18.36
N SER A 375 -0.62 -5.78 -19.55
CA SER A 375 0.16 -5.58 -20.76
C SER A 375 -0.09 -4.17 -21.31
N TYR A 376 0.97 -3.47 -21.63
CA TYR A 376 0.95 -2.08 -22.05
C TYR A 376 1.64 -1.93 -23.40
N TYR A 377 1.05 -1.14 -24.29
CA TYR A 377 1.70 -0.62 -25.47
C TYR A 377 1.98 0.85 -25.29
N LEU A 378 3.21 1.26 -25.56
CA LEU A 378 3.59 2.67 -25.53
C LEU A 378 3.68 3.20 -26.96
N TRP A 379 3.08 4.35 -27.17
CA TRP A 379 3.14 5.08 -28.42
C TRP A 379 4.18 6.21 -28.37
N PRO A 380 4.60 6.76 -29.53
CA PRO A 380 5.65 7.78 -29.60
C PRO A 380 5.41 9.03 -28.75
N ASN A 381 4.19 9.34 -28.39
CA ASN A 381 3.80 10.48 -27.56
C ASN A 381 3.63 10.11 -26.09
N ASN A 382 4.22 9.01 -25.63
CA ASN A 382 4.06 8.46 -24.27
C ASN A 382 2.62 8.05 -23.90
N SER A 383 1.73 7.89 -24.87
CA SER A 383 0.40 7.37 -24.62
C SER A 383 0.41 5.85 -24.55
N ILE A 384 -0.39 5.28 -23.67
CA ILE A 384 -0.59 3.85 -23.52
C ILE A 384 -1.85 3.46 -24.25
N THR A 385 -1.78 2.52 -25.22
CA THR A 385 -2.94 2.17 -26.00
C THR A 385 -3.68 0.98 -25.59
N GLN A 386 -3.11 0.05 -24.88
CA GLN A 386 -3.89 -1.13 -24.60
C GLN A 386 -3.65 -1.74 -23.30
N TYR A 387 -4.70 -2.13 -22.63
CA TYR A 387 -4.53 -3.12 -21.67
C TYR A 387 -5.78 -3.85 -21.38
N ARG A 388 -5.65 -5.04 -20.98
CA ARG A 388 -6.71 -5.76 -20.32
C ARG A 388 -6.12 -6.88 -19.47
N CYS A 389 -6.44 -6.87 -18.19
CA CYS A 389 -6.12 -7.97 -17.31
C CYS A 389 -7.17 -8.12 -16.24
N GLY A 390 -7.71 -9.33 -16.13
CA GLY A 390 -8.74 -9.60 -15.13
C GLY A 390 -9.95 -8.69 -15.28
N ASP A 391 -10.30 -8.04 -14.19
CA ASP A 391 -11.44 -7.13 -14.09
C ASP A 391 -11.16 -5.73 -14.60
N LEU A 392 -9.91 -5.43 -14.86
CA LEU A 392 -9.50 -4.09 -15.18
C LEU A 392 -9.39 -3.94 -16.69
N LYS A 393 -9.83 -2.82 -17.16
CA LYS A 393 -9.63 -2.40 -18.54
C LYS A 393 -8.91 -1.08 -18.52
N MET A 394 -7.78 -1.01 -19.20
CA MET A 394 -7.06 0.21 -19.43
C MET A 394 -7.06 0.49 -20.92
N THR A 395 -7.56 1.62 -21.32
CA THR A 395 -7.49 2.10 -22.70
C THR A 395 -6.97 3.51 -22.68
N THR A 396 -6.03 3.80 -23.58
CA THR A 396 -5.73 5.18 -23.90
C THR A 396 -6.58 5.56 -25.08
N ALA A 397 -7.17 6.72 -25.06
CA ALA A 397 -7.68 7.31 -26.26
C ALA A 397 -6.48 7.64 -27.16
N ALA A 398 -6.52 7.19 -28.40
CA ALA A 398 -5.50 7.53 -29.40
C ALA A 398 -5.39 9.05 -29.66
N GLU A 399 -6.32 9.81 -29.14
CA GLU A 399 -6.42 11.24 -29.24
C GLU A 399 -6.57 11.81 -27.82
N GLY A 400 -5.48 12.34 -27.25
CA GLY A 400 -5.55 13.15 -26.04
C GLY A 400 -4.89 12.65 -24.77
N GLY A 401 -4.16 11.54 -24.78
CA GLY A 401 -3.23 11.21 -23.68
C GLY A 401 -3.86 10.77 -22.36
N GLN A 402 -5.14 10.44 -22.30
CA GLN A 402 -5.77 9.94 -21.08
C GLN A 402 -5.70 8.42 -20.99
N VAL A 403 -5.18 7.93 -19.88
CA VAL A 403 -5.20 6.51 -19.51
C VAL A 403 -6.40 6.25 -18.63
N ARG A 404 -7.22 5.26 -18.97
CA ARG A 404 -8.38 4.87 -18.16
C ARG A 404 -8.16 3.49 -17.55
N PHE A 405 -8.35 3.40 -16.23
CA PHE A 405 -8.43 2.14 -15.50
C PHE A 405 -9.89 1.89 -15.13
N GLY A 406 -10.54 0.97 -15.82
CA GLY A 406 -11.97 0.78 -15.64
C GLY A 406 -12.72 2.07 -15.96
N ASP A 407 -13.44 2.59 -14.95
CA ASP A 407 -14.18 3.86 -15.05
C ASP A 407 -13.37 5.09 -14.60
N TYR A 408 -12.12 4.89 -14.18
CA TYR A 408 -11.25 5.97 -13.73
C TYR A 408 -10.35 6.45 -14.87
N ALA A 409 -10.30 7.77 -15.07
CA ALA A 409 -9.35 8.41 -15.97
C ALA A 409 -8.14 8.89 -15.13
N MET A 410 -6.93 8.61 -15.60
CA MET A 410 -5.72 9.27 -15.13
C MET A 410 -5.26 10.22 -16.25
N GLU A 411 -4.99 11.45 -15.89
CA GLU A 411 -4.40 12.47 -16.77
C GLU A 411 -2.88 12.34 -16.80
#